data_a3378678e8a57f71627da6729c2dbf2a
#
_entry.id   a3378678e8a57f71627da6729c2dbf2a
#
_cell.length_a   1.000
_cell.length_b   1.000
_cell.length_c   1.000
_cell.angle_alpha   90.00
_cell.angle_beta   90.00
_cell.angle_gamma   90.00
#
_symmetry.space_group_name_H-M   'P 1'
#
loop_
_entity.id
_entity.type
_entity.pdbx_description
1 polymer ?
#
loop_
_entity_poly.entity_id
_entity_poly.type
_entity_poly.pdbx_seq_one_letter_code
_entity_poly.pdbx_strand_id
1 'polypeptide(L)'
;MKTLHACVVAVLLVTVLCSGVLLAQQQGQPKPLLFDFTPFAGYRTIMSIPIEPHVNGLNPSIVLDAGPSYGASFGYWIRGDDLVELRWARQSSHIHSDDVALQPPRQSLVIDQFHGDFSHEYLVEDWAEWARPFVMGSVGATHASGVNNLNFTRFSFGIGGGIRFYPTRHLGFKIQAEWLPVVMDPQVAFVCGLGCVVNVRAALSSQGEVIIGPVLHF
;
A
#
# COMPACT_ATOMS: atom_id res chain seq x y z
N MET A 1 21.14 12.65 14.55
CA MET A 1 21.10 11.19 14.69
C MET A 1 20.01 10.51 13.83
N LYS A 2 18.90 11.16 13.51
CA LYS A 2 17.78 10.54 12.72
C LYS A 2 18.13 10.31 11.23
N THR A 3 18.99 11.09 10.62
CA THR A 3 19.41 10.97 9.22
C THR A 3 20.36 9.79 8.96
N LEU A 4 21.14 9.37 9.96
CA LEU A 4 22.12 8.29 9.81
C LEU A 4 21.44 6.91 9.69
N HIS A 5 20.32 6.70 10.39
CA HIS A 5 19.57 5.44 10.35
C HIS A 5 18.86 5.21 9.00
N ALA A 6 18.39 6.28 8.35
CA ALA A 6 17.75 6.18 7.05
C ALA A 6 18.76 5.76 5.95
N CYS A 7 20.01 6.26 6.02
CA CYS A 7 21.05 5.85 5.07
C CYS A 7 21.50 4.39 5.27
N VAL A 8 21.56 3.90 6.50
CA VAL A 8 21.97 2.51 6.79
C VAL A 8 20.94 1.51 6.26
N VAL A 9 19.65 1.80 6.43
CA VAL A 9 18.56 0.93 5.91
C VAL A 9 18.56 0.91 4.38
N ALA A 10 18.78 2.06 3.73
CA ALA A 10 18.87 2.13 2.28
C ALA A 10 20.07 1.35 1.71
N VAL A 11 21.21 1.42 2.38
CA VAL A 11 22.44 0.68 1.97
C VAL A 11 22.26 -0.83 2.16
N LEU A 12 21.60 -1.28 3.24
CA LEU A 12 21.30 -2.70 3.46
C LEU A 12 20.34 -3.26 2.41
N LEU A 13 19.33 -2.50 1.99
CA LEU A 13 18.43 -2.89 0.90
C LEU A 13 19.17 -3.04 -0.43
N VAL A 14 20.08 -2.13 -0.75
CA VAL A 14 20.85 -2.17 -2.00
C VAL A 14 21.86 -3.34 -2.01
N THR A 15 22.50 -3.67 -0.88
CA THR A 15 23.44 -4.79 -0.80
C THR A 15 22.78 -6.16 -0.93
N VAL A 16 21.54 -6.32 -0.43
CA VAL A 16 20.76 -7.56 -0.60
C VAL A 16 20.36 -7.74 -2.08
N LEU A 17 20.05 -6.66 -2.79
CA LEU A 17 19.72 -6.69 -4.21
C LEU A 17 20.92 -7.03 -5.11
N CYS A 18 22.13 -6.60 -4.77
CA CYS A 18 23.34 -6.86 -5.57
C CYS A 18 23.88 -8.29 -5.45
N SER A 19 23.65 -8.98 -4.34
CA SER A 19 24.16 -10.35 -4.15
C SER A 19 23.39 -11.43 -4.91
N GLY A 20 22.17 -11.15 -5.40
CA GLY A 20 21.36 -12.09 -6.18
C GLY A 20 21.76 -12.23 -7.65
N VAL A 21 22.53 -11.30 -8.20
CA VAL A 21 22.82 -11.23 -9.65
C VAL A 21 23.93 -12.22 -10.08
N LEU A 22 24.69 -12.81 -9.16
CA LEU A 22 25.88 -13.61 -9.50
C LEU A 22 25.67 -15.11 -9.67
N LEU A 23 24.47 -15.64 -9.54
CA LEU A 23 24.22 -17.11 -9.58
C LEU A 23 23.45 -17.63 -10.80
N ALA A 24 23.13 -16.80 -11.79
CA ALA A 24 22.32 -17.21 -12.96
C ALA A 24 23.16 -17.46 -14.23
N GLN A 25 24.16 -18.33 -14.16
CA GLN A 25 24.79 -18.90 -15.38
C GLN A 25 24.61 -20.42 -15.40
N GLN A 26 23.43 -20.88 -15.80
CA GLN A 26 23.23 -22.23 -16.33
C GLN A 26 22.71 -22.16 -17.76
N GLN A 27 23.55 -22.67 -18.66
CA GLN A 27 23.34 -22.70 -20.10
C GLN A 27 22.19 -23.64 -20.48
N GLY A 28 21.33 -23.19 -21.39
CA GLY A 28 20.48 -24.05 -22.21
C GLY A 28 18.99 -24.13 -21.88
N GLN A 29 18.53 -23.56 -20.74
CA GLN A 29 17.10 -23.38 -20.48
C GLN A 29 16.62 -22.01 -20.97
N PRO A 30 15.38 -21.86 -21.45
CA PRO A 30 14.83 -20.55 -21.76
C PRO A 30 15.02 -19.67 -20.53
N LYS A 31 15.66 -18.49 -20.68
CA LYS A 31 15.95 -17.57 -19.59
C LYS A 31 14.69 -17.40 -18.74
N PRO A 32 14.76 -17.58 -17.41
CA PRO A 32 13.63 -17.28 -16.54
C PRO A 32 13.27 -15.82 -16.73
N LEU A 33 11.99 -15.53 -16.88
CA LEU A 33 11.50 -14.18 -16.85
C LEU A 33 11.59 -13.73 -15.38
N LEU A 34 12.25 -12.59 -15.15
CA LEU A 34 12.63 -12.19 -13.79
C LEU A 34 11.87 -10.94 -13.31
N PHE A 35 11.22 -10.23 -14.22
CA PHE A 35 10.59 -8.97 -13.91
C PHE A 35 9.10 -8.98 -14.24
N ASP A 36 8.33 -8.36 -13.35
CA ASP A 36 6.91 -8.11 -13.52
C ASP A 36 6.64 -6.62 -13.53
N PHE A 37 5.77 -6.18 -14.42
CA PHE A 37 5.16 -4.86 -14.37
C PHE A 37 3.65 -5.02 -14.32
N THR A 38 3.01 -4.45 -13.30
CA THR A 38 1.58 -4.59 -13.06
C THR A 38 0.94 -3.22 -12.89
N PRO A 39 0.38 -2.61 -13.93
CA PRO A 39 -0.56 -1.51 -13.75
C PRO A 39 -1.86 -2.08 -13.17
N PHE A 40 -2.50 -1.36 -12.25
CA PHE A 40 -3.71 -1.85 -11.62
C PHE A 40 -4.74 -0.75 -11.34
N ALA A 41 -5.97 -1.16 -11.21
CA ALA A 41 -7.05 -0.40 -10.61
C ALA A 41 -7.58 -1.15 -9.39
N GLY A 42 -8.10 -0.41 -8.42
CA GLY A 42 -8.58 -0.99 -7.17
C GLY A 42 -9.67 -0.16 -6.53
N TYR A 43 -10.09 -0.65 -5.38
CA TYR A 43 -11.05 0.02 -4.53
C TYR A 43 -10.62 -0.10 -3.07
N ARG A 44 -10.57 1.03 -2.36
CA ARG A 44 -10.25 1.10 -0.94
C ARG A 44 -11.49 1.34 -0.11
N THR A 45 -11.54 0.69 1.04
CA THR A 45 -12.60 0.86 2.02
C THR A 45 -12.44 2.17 2.79
N ILE A 46 -13.46 2.51 3.56
CA ILE A 46 -13.46 3.64 4.50
C ILE A 46 -12.31 3.49 5.51
N MET A 47 -11.65 4.61 5.84
CA MET A 47 -10.69 4.72 6.92
C MET A 47 -11.19 5.70 7.97
N SER A 48 -11.22 5.28 9.24
CA SER A 48 -11.56 6.15 10.37
C SER A 48 -10.30 6.53 11.14
N ILE A 49 -10.17 7.83 11.43
CA ILE A 49 -9.06 8.39 12.20
C ILE A 49 -9.65 8.96 13.49
N PRO A 50 -9.35 8.37 14.67
CA PRO A 50 -9.83 8.87 15.93
C PRO A 50 -9.16 10.21 16.28
N ILE A 51 -9.94 11.16 16.81
CA ILE A 51 -9.48 12.49 17.18
C ILE A 51 -9.70 12.77 18.68
N GLU A 52 -8.91 13.67 19.25
CA GLU A 52 -9.08 14.25 20.59
C GLU A 52 -9.56 15.71 20.49
N PRO A 53 -10.33 16.27 21.42
CA PRO A 53 -10.66 15.73 22.73
C PRO A 53 -12.03 15.00 22.76
N HIS A 54 -12.24 14.18 23.80
CA HIS A 54 -13.56 13.63 24.12
C HIS A 54 -14.49 14.78 24.53
N VAL A 55 -15.39 15.18 23.67
CA VAL A 55 -16.43 16.17 23.97
C VAL A 55 -17.69 15.40 24.36
N ASN A 56 -18.13 15.57 25.60
CA ASN A 56 -19.37 14.98 26.14
C ASN A 56 -19.48 13.46 26.05
N GLY A 57 -18.34 12.72 26.20
CA GLY A 57 -18.35 11.26 26.14
C GLY A 57 -18.47 10.65 24.74
N LEU A 58 -18.49 11.47 23.70
CA LEU A 58 -18.42 11.04 22.31
C LEU A 58 -16.96 10.88 21.89
N ASN A 59 -16.69 9.88 21.07
CA ASN A 59 -15.39 9.66 20.41
C ASN A 59 -15.49 10.11 18.95
N PRO A 60 -15.30 11.40 18.67
CA PRO A 60 -15.38 11.89 17.30
C PRO A 60 -14.30 11.27 16.44
N SER A 61 -14.61 10.99 15.18
CA SER A 61 -13.66 10.47 14.19
C SER A 61 -13.74 11.28 12.90
N ILE A 62 -12.59 11.41 12.25
CA ILE A 62 -12.52 11.86 10.87
C ILE A 62 -12.59 10.61 9.99
N VAL A 63 -13.52 10.64 9.05
CA VAL A 63 -13.75 9.53 8.13
C VAL A 63 -13.25 9.92 6.74
N LEU A 64 -12.42 9.06 6.16
CA LEU A 64 -12.08 9.10 4.75
C LEU A 64 -13.04 8.21 3.98
N ASP A 65 -13.62 8.76 2.93
CA ASP A 65 -14.53 8.04 2.06
C ASP A 65 -13.82 6.90 1.34
N ALA A 66 -14.54 5.78 1.19
CA ALA A 66 -14.12 4.72 0.30
C ALA A 66 -14.10 5.23 -1.15
N GLY A 67 -13.22 4.67 -1.97
CA GLY A 67 -13.14 5.13 -3.34
C GLY A 67 -12.18 4.32 -4.21
N PRO A 68 -12.20 4.61 -5.52
CA PRO A 68 -11.30 3.97 -6.46
C PRO A 68 -9.84 4.36 -6.21
N SER A 69 -8.95 3.39 -6.42
CA SER A 69 -7.52 3.55 -6.44
C SER A 69 -6.94 3.10 -7.78
N TYR A 70 -5.77 3.58 -8.12
CA TYR A 70 -5.00 3.12 -9.28
C TYR A 70 -3.51 3.26 -9.00
N GLY A 71 -2.73 2.48 -9.71
CA GLY A 71 -1.29 2.49 -9.51
C GLY A 71 -0.55 1.52 -10.42
N ALA A 72 0.69 1.27 -10.05
CA ALA A 72 1.53 0.28 -10.71
C ALA A 72 2.49 -0.35 -9.70
N SER A 73 2.88 -1.59 -9.97
CA SER A 73 4.00 -2.24 -9.27
C SER A 73 5.04 -2.75 -10.27
N PHE A 74 6.29 -2.77 -9.82
CA PHE A 74 7.41 -3.35 -10.52
C PHE A 74 8.05 -4.40 -9.61
N GLY A 75 8.08 -5.64 -10.08
CA GLY A 75 8.50 -6.81 -9.33
C GLY A 75 9.75 -7.46 -9.87
N TYR A 76 10.48 -8.12 -8.99
CA TYR A 76 11.62 -8.95 -9.28
C TYR A 76 11.48 -10.31 -8.60
N TRP A 77 11.53 -11.40 -9.37
CA TRP A 77 11.50 -12.78 -8.90
C TRP A 77 12.86 -13.17 -8.34
N ILE A 78 12.96 -13.35 -7.03
CA ILE A 78 14.19 -13.80 -6.36
C ILE A 78 14.38 -15.28 -6.57
N ARG A 79 13.27 -16.04 -6.48
CA ARG A 79 13.17 -17.47 -6.74
C ARG A 79 11.88 -17.73 -7.50
N GLY A 80 11.68 -18.96 -7.99
CA GLY A 80 10.50 -19.29 -8.78
C GLY A 80 9.16 -18.94 -8.14
N ASP A 81 9.10 -18.84 -6.80
CA ASP A 81 7.87 -18.64 -6.05
C ASP A 81 7.89 -17.35 -5.18
N ASP A 82 9.05 -16.69 -5.06
CA ASP A 82 9.23 -15.49 -4.23
C ASP A 82 9.40 -14.25 -5.08
N LEU A 83 8.52 -13.28 -4.91
CA LEU A 83 8.51 -12.00 -5.63
C LEU A 83 8.65 -10.82 -4.66
N VAL A 84 9.53 -9.89 -4.98
CA VAL A 84 9.62 -8.57 -4.35
C VAL A 84 9.12 -7.54 -5.33
N GLU A 85 8.20 -6.68 -4.90
CA GLU A 85 7.62 -5.62 -5.71
C GLU A 85 7.83 -4.25 -5.05
N LEU A 86 8.04 -3.22 -5.87
CA LEU A 86 7.87 -1.83 -5.49
C LEU A 86 6.54 -1.37 -6.04
N ARG A 87 5.65 -0.90 -5.18
CA ARG A 87 4.29 -0.51 -5.53
C ARG A 87 4.05 0.95 -5.21
N TRP A 88 3.45 1.65 -6.15
CA TRP A 88 2.85 2.95 -5.98
C TRP A 88 1.35 2.88 -6.26
N ALA A 89 0.55 3.47 -5.38
CA ALA A 89 -0.89 3.54 -5.53
C ALA A 89 -1.42 4.92 -5.13
N ARG A 90 -2.40 5.43 -5.86
CA ARG A 90 -3.06 6.71 -5.61
C ARG A 90 -4.56 6.54 -5.45
N GLN A 91 -5.12 7.24 -4.48
CA GLN A 91 -6.55 7.37 -4.26
C GLN A 91 -6.92 8.85 -4.11
N SER A 92 -8.00 9.27 -4.76
CA SER A 92 -8.65 10.55 -4.47
C SER A 92 -9.85 10.27 -3.58
N SER A 93 -9.90 10.90 -2.41
CA SER A 93 -10.93 10.70 -1.40
C SER A 93 -11.44 12.03 -0.87
N HIS A 94 -12.48 11.99 -0.05
CA HIS A 94 -13.00 13.14 0.68
C HIS A 94 -12.99 12.84 2.16
N ILE A 95 -12.75 13.89 2.93
CA ILE A 95 -12.81 13.85 4.39
C ILE A 95 -14.15 14.41 4.83
N HIS A 96 -14.82 13.71 5.74
CA HIS A 96 -15.97 14.23 6.48
C HIS A 96 -15.87 13.82 7.96
N SER A 97 -16.60 14.49 8.83
CA SER A 97 -16.72 14.08 10.24
C SER A 97 -18.10 13.50 10.48
N ASP A 98 -18.15 12.45 11.29
CA ASP A 98 -19.43 11.87 11.74
C ASP A 98 -20.14 12.76 12.77
N ASP A 99 -19.45 13.74 13.36
CA ASP A 99 -20.02 14.66 14.34
C ASP A 99 -20.55 15.92 13.67
N VAL A 100 -21.87 16.17 13.81
CA VAL A 100 -22.57 17.34 13.25
C VAL A 100 -21.98 18.66 13.75
N ALA A 101 -21.42 18.70 14.97
CA ALA A 101 -20.80 19.89 15.55
C ALA A 101 -19.41 20.22 14.97
N LEU A 102 -18.74 19.22 14.38
CA LEU A 102 -17.39 19.34 13.83
C LEU A 102 -17.38 19.30 12.29
N GLN A 103 -18.53 19.39 11.61
CA GLN A 103 -18.60 19.26 10.15
C GLN A 103 -17.61 20.19 9.44
N PRO A 104 -16.39 19.73 9.13
CA PRO A 104 -15.57 20.43 8.16
C PRO A 104 -16.31 20.34 6.81
N PRO A 105 -16.27 21.40 5.98
CA PRO A 105 -16.75 21.28 4.62
C PRO A 105 -16.01 20.09 3.97
N ARG A 106 -16.72 19.29 3.17
CA ARG A 106 -16.13 18.16 2.43
C ARG A 106 -14.85 18.62 1.77
N GLN A 107 -13.73 18.08 2.21
CA GLN A 107 -12.41 18.45 1.71
C GLN A 107 -11.84 17.30 0.87
N SER A 108 -11.36 17.64 -0.31
CA SER A 108 -10.70 16.66 -1.17
C SER A 108 -9.31 16.33 -0.62
N LEU A 109 -8.97 15.07 -0.60
CA LEU A 109 -7.69 14.53 -0.17
C LEU A 109 -7.16 13.57 -1.24
N VAL A 110 -5.88 13.69 -1.53
CA VAL A 110 -5.14 12.73 -2.35
C VAL A 110 -4.22 11.92 -1.46
N ILE A 111 -4.27 10.60 -1.59
CA ILE A 111 -3.45 9.67 -0.83
C ILE A 111 -2.56 8.92 -1.80
N ASP A 112 -1.26 9.09 -1.66
CA ASP A 112 -0.23 8.34 -2.35
C ASP A 112 0.39 7.32 -1.39
N GLN A 113 0.52 6.09 -1.84
CA GLN A 113 1.18 5.02 -1.08
C GLN A 113 2.36 4.48 -1.87
N PHE A 114 3.48 4.32 -1.17
CA PHE A 114 4.71 3.73 -1.69
C PHE A 114 5.09 2.57 -0.79
N HIS A 115 5.00 1.35 -1.30
CA HIS A 115 5.25 0.13 -0.55
C HIS A 115 6.29 -0.74 -1.24
N GLY A 116 7.10 -1.41 -0.42
CA GLY A 116 7.85 -2.58 -0.81
C GLY A 116 7.06 -3.81 -0.36
N ASP A 117 6.70 -4.65 -1.31
CA ASP A 117 5.90 -5.84 -1.07
C ASP A 117 6.79 -7.08 -1.23
N PHE A 118 6.58 -8.08 -0.37
CA PHE A 118 7.11 -9.43 -0.54
C PHE A 118 5.94 -10.38 -0.65
N SER A 119 5.94 -11.23 -1.67
CA SER A 119 4.90 -12.25 -1.85
C SER A 119 5.51 -13.61 -2.17
N HIS A 120 4.82 -14.64 -1.68
CA HIS A 120 5.14 -16.04 -1.94
C HIS A 120 3.96 -16.72 -2.64
N GLU A 121 4.20 -17.35 -3.79
CA GLU A 121 3.21 -18.11 -4.54
C GLU A 121 3.19 -19.57 -4.11
N TYR A 122 2.01 -20.16 -4.15
CA TYR A 122 1.81 -21.57 -3.84
C TYR A 122 1.35 -22.33 -5.08
N LEU A 123 1.91 -23.50 -5.27
CA LEU A 123 1.38 -24.51 -6.21
C LEU A 123 0.32 -25.32 -5.48
N VAL A 124 -0.89 -25.33 -5.99
CA VAL A 124 -1.99 -26.13 -5.46
C VAL A 124 -2.24 -27.28 -6.43
N GLU A 125 -2.06 -28.51 -5.98
CA GLU A 125 -2.09 -29.73 -6.83
C GLU A 125 -3.40 -29.89 -7.64
N ASP A 126 -4.53 -29.44 -7.06
CA ASP A 126 -5.85 -29.54 -7.71
C ASP A 126 -6.19 -28.31 -8.59
N TRP A 127 -5.33 -27.31 -8.64
CA TRP A 127 -5.54 -26.12 -9.44
C TRP A 127 -4.83 -26.23 -10.79
N ALA A 128 -5.34 -25.50 -11.77
CA ALA A 128 -4.66 -25.38 -13.03
C ALA A 128 -3.29 -24.69 -12.84
N GLU A 129 -2.24 -25.17 -13.51
CA GLU A 129 -0.87 -24.64 -13.43
C GLU A 129 -0.78 -23.13 -13.72
N TRP A 130 -1.77 -22.58 -14.43
CA TRP A 130 -1.87 -21.15 -14.76
C TRP A 130 -2.47 -20.27 -13.64
N ALA A 131 -2.99 -20.87 -12.54
CA ALA A 131 -3.60 -20.14 -11.42
C ALA A 131 -2.79 -20.37 -10.14
N ARG A 132 -2.14 -19.32 -9.65
CA ARG A 132 -1.25 -19.38 -8.49
C ARG A 132 -1.73 -18.45 -7.38
N PRO A 133 -2.24 -19.00 -6.28
CA PRO A 133 -2.53 -18.22 -5.09
C PRO A 133 -1.23 -17.74 -4.43
N PHE A 134 -1.27 -16.58 -3.81
CA PHE A 134 -0.14 -16.02 -3.08
C PHE A 134 -0.57 -15.36 -1.78
N VAL A 135 0.35 -15.29 -0.84
CA VAL A 135 0.28 -14.43 0.34
C VAL A 135 1.33 -13.35 0.23
N MET A 136 1.07 -12.20 0.85
CA MET A 136 2.00 -11.09 0.81
C MET A 136 2.04 -10.28 2.11
N GLY A 137 3.18 -9.66 2.35
CA GLY A 137 3.37 -8.60 3.33
C GLY A 137 3.96 -7.37 2.67
N SER A 138 3.58 -6.20 3.14
CA SER A 138 4.06 -4.93 2.62
C SER A 138 4.53 -3.99 3.73
N VAL A 139 5.50 -3.14 3.42
CA VAL A 139 5.95 -2.05 4.28
C VAL A 139 6.23 -0.82 3.44
N GLY A 140 5.90 0.36 3.97
CA GLY A 140 6.09 1.57 3.20
C GLY A 140 5.63 2.84 3.88
N ALA A 141 5.23 3.81 3.08
CA ALA A 141 4.75 5.10 3.53
C ALA A 141 3.47 5.50 2.80
N THR A 142 2.56 6.07 3.56
CA THR A 142 1.35 6.72 3.07
C THR A 142 1.52 8.23 3.18
N HIS A 143 1.45 8.91 2.05
CA HIS A 143 1.51 10.36 1.92
C HIS A 143 0.11 10.88 1.62
N ALA A 144 -0.40 11.78 2.45
CA ALA A 144 -1.69 12.42 2.25
C ALA A 144 -1.50 13.91 2.01
N SER A 145 -2.13 14.43 0.96
CA SER A 145 -2.11 15.86 0.59
C SER A 145 -3.52 16.35 0.32
N GLY A 146 -3.87 17.52 0.86
CA GLY A 146 -5.22 18.08 0.77
C GLY A 146 -5.26 19.58 0.79
N VAL A 147 -6.47 20.14 0.80
CA VAL A 147 -6.74 21.57 0.92
C VAL A 147 -6.28 22.04 2.31
N ASN A 148 -5.97 23.34 2.45
CA ASN A 148 -5.52 23.99 3.70
C ASN A 148 -4.16 23.49 4.24
N ASN A 149 -3.20 23.22 3.36
CA ASN A 149 -1.86 22.74 3.73
C ASN A 149 -1.85 21.42 4.52
N LEU A 150 -2.90 20.62 4.40
CA LEU A 150 -2.88 19.27 4.93
C LEU A 150 -1.88 18.45 4.13
N ASN A 151 -0.73 18.18 4.72
CA ASN A 151 0.34 17.43 4.10
C ASN A 151 1.08 16.63 5.17
N PHE A 152 0.97 15.32 5.13
CA PHE A 152 1.68 14.45 6.06
C PHE A 152 2.09 13.13 5.39
N THR A 153 3.18 12.57 5.90
CA THR A 153 3.65 11.23 5.52
C THR A 153 3.70 10.36 6.76
N ARG A 154 3.17 9.15 6.67
CA ARG A 154 3.11 8.20 7.77
C ARG A 154 3.61 6.84 7.32
N PHE A 155 4.19 6.12 8.28
CA PHE A 155 4.55 4.73 8.08
C PHE A 155 3.27 3.89 7.94
N SER A 156 3.30 2.97 6.98
CA SER A 156 2.22 2.02 6.74
C SER A 156 2.80 0.64 6.43
N PHE A 157 2.03 -0.37 6.75
CA PHE A 157 2.36 -1.75 6.41
C PHE A 157 1.09 -2.46 5.97
N GLY A 158 1.24 -3.66 5.43
CA GLY A 158 0.08 -4.41 4.96
C GLY A 158 0.32 -5.90 5.04
N ILE A 159 -0.79 -6.62 5.07
CA ILE A 159 -0.83 -8.07 4.92
C ILE A 159 -2.00 -8.41 4.02
N GLY A 160 -1.78 -9.33 3.11
CA GLY A 160 -2.80 -9.69 2.13
C GLY A 160 -2.45 -10.94 1.36
N GLY A 161 -3.16 -11.11 0.26
CA GLY A 161 -2.95 -12.20 -0.66
C GLY A 161 -3.88 -12.09 -1.85
N GLY A 162 -3.78 -13.05 -2.73
CA GLY A 162 -4.57 -13.04 -3.94
C GLY A 162 -4.27 -14.22 -4.84
N ILE A 163 -4.57 -14.03 -6.11
CA ILE A 163 -4.32 -15.03 -7.14
C ILE A 163 -3.68 -14.33 -8.33
N ARG A 164 -2.63 -14.91 -8.88
CA ARG A 164 -2.08 -14.59 -10.19
C ARG A 164 -2.48 -15.64 -11.19
N PHE A 165 -2.89 -15.19 -12.37
CA PHE A 165 -3.26 -16.05 -13.50
C PHE A 165 -2.28 -15.81 -14.64
N TYR A 166 -1.70 -16.87 -15.17
CA TYR A 166 -0.69 -16.83 -16.24
C TYR A 166 -1.20 -17.58 -17.49
N PRO A 167 -2.15 -17.01 -18.27
CA PRO A 167 -2.63 -17.64 -19.49
C PRO A 167 -1.54 -17.78 -20.54
N THR A 168 -0.51 -16.94 -20.49
CA THR A 168 0.67 -17.03 -21.36
C THR A 168 1.95 -16.78 -20.56
N ARG A 169 3.11 -17.02 -21.18
CA ARG A 169 4.40 -16.79 -20.54
C ARG A 169 4.69 -15.33 -20.21
N HIS A 170 4.16 -14.38 -21.00
CA HIS A 170 4.46 -12.95 -20.90
C HIS A 170 3.30 -12.11 -20.36
N LEU A 171 2.10 -12.66 -20.29
CA LEU A 171 0.91 -11.95 -19.88
C LEU A 171 0.16 -12.74 -18.82
N GLY A 172 -0.13 -12.07 -17.72
CA GLY A 172 -0.94 -12.58 -16.63
C GLY A 172 -1.97 -11.56 -16.15
N PHE A 173 -2.71 -11.94 -15.12
CA PHE A 173 -3.61 -11.10 -14.36
C PHE A 173 -3.40 -11.34 -12.87
N LYS A 174 -3.45 -10.26 -12.08
CA LYS A 174 -3.38 -10.31 -10.63
C LYS A 174 -4.68 -9.78 -10.03
N ILE A 175 -5.24 -10.52 -9.07
CA ILE A 175 -6.29 -10.06 -8.16
C ILE A 175 -5.72 -10.16 -6.76
N GLN A 176 -5.75 -9.08 -5.99
CA GLN A 176 -5.16 -9.00 -4.67
C GLN A 176 -6.12 -8.30 -3.71
N ALA A 177 -6.21 -8.80 -2.48
CA ALA A 177 -6.86 -8.12 -1.37
C ALA A 177 -5.85 -7.93 -0.24
N GLU A 178 -5.85 -6.75 0.37
CA GLU A 178 -4.86 -6.35 1.38
C GLU A 178 -5.53 -5.54 2.48
N TRP A 179 -5.08 -5.76 3.71
CA TRP A 179 -5.36 -4.91 4.85
C TRP A 179 -4.15 -4.00 5.10
N LEU A 180 -4.39 -2.68 5.12
CA LEU A 180 -3.38 -1.62 5.11
C LEU A 180 -3.52 -0.73 6.36
N PRO A 181 -2.91 -1.08 7.48
CA PRO A 181 -2.79 -0.21 8.62
C PRO A 181 -1.76 0.91 8.41
N VAL A 182 -2.14 2.11 8.83
CA VAL A 182 -1.34 3.33 8.83
C VAL A 182 -1.11 3.77 10.27
N VAL A 183 0.15 3.98 10.65
CA VAL A 183 0.50 4.43 12.00
C VAL A 183 0.32 5.94 12.09
N MET A 184 -0.67 6.39 12.85
CA MET A 184 -0.95 7.80 13.11
C MET A 184 -0.18 8.28 14.33
N ASP A 185 0.50 9.41 14.21
CA ASP A 185 1.22 10.09 15.28
C ASP A 185 0.34 11.23 15.83
N PRO A 186 0.29 11.50 17.16
CA PRO A 186 -0.47 12.59 17.75
C PRO A 186 -0.06 14.01 17.29
N GLN A 187 0.99 14.13 16.48
CA GLN A 187 1.44 15.41 15.93
C GLN A 187 0.64 15.90 14.70
N VAL A 188 -0.32 15.11 14.20
CA VAL A 188 -1.18 15.55 13.08
C VAL A 188 -2.32 16.38 13.62
N ALA A 189 -2.39 17.65 13.19
CA ALA A 189 -3.49 18.55 13.50
C ALA A 189 -4.29 18.83 12.22
N PHE A 190 -5.61 18.67 12.30
CA PHE A 190 -6.53 19.10 11.25
C PHE A 190 -7.09 20.48 11.61
N VAL A 191 -7.09 21.39 10.63
CA VAL A 191 -7.70 22.71 10.80
C VAL A 191 -9.11 22.67 10.24
N CYS A 192 -10.10 22.83 11.09
CA CYS A 192 -11.49 22.95 10.68
C CYS A 192 -11.78 24.35 10.13
N GLY A 193 -12.77 24.48 9.24
CA GLY A 193 -13.11 25.73 8.54
C GLY A 193 -13.52 26.93 9.43
N LEU A 194 -13.69 26.77 10.74
CA LEU A 194 -14.02 27.83 11.73
C LEU A 194 -12.87 28.10 12.69
N GLY A 195 -11.62 27.73 12.35
CA GLY A 195 -10.44 28.01 13.18
C GLY A 195 -10.21 27.06 14.35
N CYS A 196 -10.94 25.95 14.42
CA CYS A 196 -10.62 24.90 15.39
C CYS A 196 -9.42 24.07 14.92
N VAL A 197 -8.58 23.66 15.85
CA VAL A 197 -7.48 22.72 15.63
C VAL A 197 -7.85 21.41 16.32
N VAL A 198 -7.91 20.34 15.56
CA VAL A 198 -8.21 18.98 16.06
C VAL A 198 -6.95 18.16 16.01
N ASN A 199 -6.51 17.66 17.15
CA ASN A 199 -5.35 16.78 17.25
C ASN A 199 -5.78 15.32 17.03
N VAL A 200 -5.00 14.59 16.23
CA VAL A 200 -5.18 13.15 16.04
C VAL A 200 -4.63 12.40 17.25
N ARG A 201 -5.38 11.42 17.75
CA ARG A 201 -4.87 10.50 18.75
C ARG A 201 -3.88 9.53 18.12
N ALA A 202 -2.79 9.19 18.83
CA ALA A 202 -1.93 8.10 18.42
C ALA A 202 -2.75 6.81 18.26
N ALA A 203 -2.93 6.36 17.03
CA ALA A 203 -3.80 5.23 16.71
C ALA A 203 -3.32 4.51 15.44
N LEU A 204 -3.75 3.28 15.31
CA LEU A 204 -3.63 2.53 14.08
C LEU A 204 -4.92 2.73 13.27
N SER A 205 -4.81 3.45 12.18
CA SER A 205 -5.91 3.61 11.21
C SER A 205 -5.73 2.60 10.09
N SER A 206 -6.78 1.92 9.68
CA SER A 206 -6.66 0.85 8.68
C SER A 206 -7.67 0.97 7.56
N GLN A 207 -7.22 0.56 6.37
CA GLN A 207 -8.05 0.41 5.17
C GLN A 207 -7.94 -1.02 4.64
N GLY A 208 -9.00 -1.50 3.99
CA GLY A 208 -8.90 -2.64 3.09
C GLY A 208 -8.76 -2.15 1.66
N GLU A 209 -7.96 -2.80 0.85
CA GLU A 209 -7.84 -2.55 -0.58
C GLU A 209 -8.03 -3.83 -1.37
N VAL A 210 -8.76 -3.76 -2.48
CA VAL A 210 -8.82 -4.81 -3.49
C VAL A 210 -8.33 -4.21 -4.79
N ILE A 211 -7.38 -4.87 -5.45
CA ILE A 211 -6.82 -4.44 -6.73
C ILE A 211 -6.94 -5.55 -7.77
N ILE A 212 -7.03 -5.15 -9.03
CA ILE A 212 -6.97 -6.00 -10.21
C ILE A 212 -6.11 -5.34 -11.28
N GLY A 213 -5.28 -6.11 -11.94
CA GLY A 213 -4.45 -5.60 -13.02
C GLY A 213 -3.82 -6.68 -13.89
N PRO A 214 -3.47 -6.33 -15.14
CA PRO A 214 -2.65 -7.19 -15.98
C PRO A 214 -1.22 -7.26 -15.45
N VAL A 215 -0.59 -8.41 -15.56
CA VAL A 215 0.83 -8.63 -15.25
C VAL A 215 1.59 -8.82 -16.55
N LEU A 216 2.56 -7.97 -16.79
CA LEU A 216 3.51 -8.10 -17.89
C LEU A 216 4.80 -8.73 -17.34
N HIS A 217 5.12 -9.93 -17.79
CA HIS A 217 6.24 -10.72 -17.32
C HIS A 217 7.36 -10.76 -18.36
N PHE A 218 8.62 -10.39 -18.01
CA PHE A 218 9.75 -10.25 -18.95
C PHE A 218 11.13 -10.50 -18.33
#